data_32dc8e61d233e24864743f3f777f166b
#
_entry.id   32dc8e61d233e24864743f3f777f166b
#
_cell.length_a   1.000
_cell.length_b   1.000
_cell.length_c   1.000
_cell.angle_alpha   90.00
_cell.angle_beta   90.00
_cell.angle_gamma   90.00
#
_symmetry.space_group_name_H-M   'P 1'
#
loop_
_entity.id
_entity.type
_entity.pdbx_description
1 polymer ?
#
loop_
_entity_poly.entity_id
_entity_poly.type
_entity_poly.pdbx_seq_one_letter_code
_entity_poly.pdbx_strand_id
1 'polypeptide(L)'
;MNRVASLLVAFMVLLPLPLAAQTESPSDAPSAVEASEGETAAPAEVLAAFARLVDRGEARPLFGLPQESFWRRSGGLGIALFAENAAELRPMLEGAAAPFAEATGLEIAVRETGPVVTPERDLATLAPEAQLVIIVGSRLELADIATAGGFNKGMLARFELGTWPFMFAFDADQQRRGIVLLANDEPLRAREAAFILTTVWGLGGVTLGPELTGLVGDSESGPVLTPLGRAVFRLFFHEDLKIGMPLADAVQRAETLLPQ
;
A
#
# COMPACT_ATOMS: atom_id res chain seq x y z
N MET A 1 -55.23 -4.23 15.64
CA MET A 1 -55.42 -3.30 14.52
C MET A 1 -54.14 -3.22 13.75
N ASN A 2 -54.07 -3.95 12.64
CA ASN A 2 -52.92 -4.09 11.77
C ASN A 2 -52.79 -2.87 10.87
N ARG A 3 -51.58 -2.31 10.78
CA ARG A 3 -51.19 -1.47 9.64
C ARG A 3 -49.99 -2.08 8.96
N VAL A 4 -50.27 -2.71 7.83
CA VAL A 4 -49.29 -3.17 6.84
C VAL A 4 -48.84 -1.95 6.06
N ALA A 5 -47.56 -1.63 6.10
CA ALA A 5 -46.93 -0.62 5.24
C ALA A 5 -46.34 -1.34 4.03
N SER A 6 -46.95 -1.10 2.87
CA SER A 6 -46.46 -1.60 1.57
C SER A 6 -45.19 -0.86 1.16
N LEU A 7 -44.12 -1.61 0.95
CA LEU A 7 -42.89 -1.12 0.35
C LEU A 7 -42.97 -1.25 -1.18
N LEU A 8 -43.07 -0.14 -1.87
CA LEU A 8 -43.04 -0.05 -3.34
C LEU A 8 -41.58 -0.21 -3.81
N VAL A 9 -41.27 -1.34 -4.43
CA VAL A 9 -40.00 -1.56 -5.11
C VAL A 9 -40.15 -1.05 -6.54
N ALA A 10 -39.48 0.05 -6.85
CA ALA A 10 -39.35 0.56 -8.21
C ALA A 10 -38.29 -0.20 -8.98
N PHE A 11 -38.69 -1.02 -9.93
CA PHE A 11 -37.83 -1.67 -10.90
C PHE A 11 -37.40 -0.63 -11.95
N MET A 12 -36.12 -0.25 -11.96
CA MET A 12 -35.56 0.58 -13.01
C MET A 12 -35.03 -0.34 -14.11
N VAL A 13 -35.77 -0.42 -15.21
CA VAL A 13 -35.41 -1.14 -16.43
C VAL A 13 -34.33 -0.32 -17.15
N LEU A 14 -33.09 -0.79 -17.15
CA LEU A 14 -32.00 -0.27 -17.98
C LEU A 14 -32.15 -0.85 -19.40
N LEU A 15 -32.55 -0.01 -20.35
CA LEU A 15 -32.47 -0.31 -21.77
C LEU A 15 -31.04 -0.32 -22.26
N PRO A 16 -30.61 -1.29 -23.10
CA PRO A 16 -29.30 -1.28 -23.70
C PRO A 16 -29.20 -0.22 -24.81
N LEU A 17 -28.26 0.69 -24.67
CA LEU A 17 -27.86 1.60 -25.74
C LEU A 17 -27.03 0.84 -26.79
N PRO A 18 -27.19 1.09 -28.09
CA PRO A 18 -26.39 0.43 -29.12
C PRO A 18 -24.95 0.92 -29.08
N LEU A 19 -24.06 -0.04 -29.01
CA LEU A 19 -22.60 0.16 -29.10
C LEU A 19 -22.25 0.54 -30.55
N ALA A 20 -22.04 1.82 -30.81
CA ALA A 20 -21.44 2.27 -32.05
C ALA A 20 -19.97 1.86 -32.04
N ALA A 21 -19.59 0.95 -32.95
CA ALA A 21 -18.22 0.57 -33.19
C ALA A 21 -17.45 1.78 -33.74
N GLN A 22 -16.65 2.43 -32.89
CA GLN A 22 -15.60 3.32 -33.32
C GLN A 22 -14.35 2.49 -33.55
N THR A 23 -14.00 2.32 -34.82
CA THR A 23 -12.69 1.88 -35.28
C THR A 23 -11.71 3.03 -35.05
N GLU A 24 -11.09 3.03 -33.86
CA GLU A 24 -9.91 3.87 -33.63
C GLU A 24 -8.66 3.13 -34.05
N SER A 25 -7.93 3.76 -34.98
CA SER A 25 -6.58 3.37 -35.40
C SER A 25 -5.64 3.25 -34.18
N PRO A 26 -4.71 2.29 -34.18
CA PRO A 26 -3.67 2.23 -33.17
C PRO A 26 -2.64 3.33 -33.44
N SER A 27 -2.79 4.47 -32.82
CA SER A 27 -1.77 5.49 -32.78
C SER A 27 -1.44 5.79 -31.33
N ASP A 28 -0.15 5.71 -31.04
CA ASP A 28 0.57 6.21 -29.88
C ASP A 28 0.31 5.51 -28.54
N ALA A 29 0.98 4.35 -28.38
CA ALA A 29 1.44 3.94 -27.06
C ALA A 29 2.33 5.09 -26.50
N PRO A 30 2.09 5.58 -25.28
CA PRO A 30 3.03 6.51 -24.67
C PRO A 30 4.39 5.83 -24.59
N SER A 31 5.36 6.44 -25.26
CA SER A 31 6.78 6.07 -25.18
C SER A 31 7.15 5.92 -23.73
N ALA A 32 7.81 4.79 -23.39
CA ALA A 32 8.46 4.61 -22.12
C ALA A 32 9.27 5.87 -21.82
N VAL A 33 8.92 6.57 -20.75
CA VAL A 33 9.67 7.73 -20.28
C VAL A 33 11.01 7.16 -19.78
N GLU A 34 12.03 7.22 -20.64
CA GLU A 34 13.41 7.04 -20.20
C GLU A 34 13.63 8.07 -19.09
N ALA A 35 13.79 7.59 -17.86
CA ALA A 35 14.08 8.44 -16.72
C ALA A 35 15.43 9.12 -16.97
N SER A 36 15.39 10.35 -17.43
CA SER A 36 16.55 11.21 -17.60
C SER A 36 17.20 11.43 -16.22
N GLU A 37 18.44 11.01 -16.06
CA GLU A 37 19.22 11.12 -14.80
C GLU A 37 19.46 12.57 -14.33
N GLY A 38 18.83 13.57 -14.96
CA GLY A 38 19.01 14.99 -14.67
C GLY A 38 17.74 15.72 -14.23
N GLU A 39 16.58 15.08 -14.25
CA GLU A 39 15.32 15.76 -13.94
C GLU A 39 15.08 15.80 -12.43
N THR A 40 15.17 16.98 -11.84
CA THR A 40 14.81 17.22 -10.44
C THR A 40 13.33 17.59 -10.37
N ALA A 41 12.58 16.89 -9.51
CA ALA A 41 11.18 17.24 -9.28
C ALA A 41 11.04 18.63 -8.68
N ALA A 42 10.00 19.37 -9.08
CA ALA A 42 9.76 20.70 -8.55
C ALA A 42 9.42 20.67 -7.05
N PRO A 43 9.98 21.55 -6.21
CA PRO A 43 9.75 21.55 -4.76
C PRO A 43 8.27 21.54 -4.38
N ALA A 44 7.42 22.28 -5.08
CA ALA A 44 5.98 22.32 -4.84
C ALA A 44 5.29 20.96 -5.09
N GLU A 45 5.74 20.22 -6.11
CA GLU A 45 5.22 18.88 -6.42
C GLU A 45 5.65 17.88 -5.33
N VAL A 46 6.91 17.95 -4.89
CA VAL A 46 7.42 17.12 -3.79
C VAL A 46 6.64 17.36 -2.53
N LEU A 47 6.40 18.62 -2.15
CA LEU A 47 5.62 18.97 -0.96
C LEU A 47 4.17 18.48 -1.05
N ALA A 48 3.52 18.67 -2.20
CA ALA A 48 2.15 18.22 -2.42
C ALA A 48 2.03 16.68 -2.36
N ALA A 49 2.99 15.96 -2.92
CA ALA A 49 3.02 14.50 -2.88
C ALA A 49 3.34 13.98 -1.48
N PHE A 50 4.27 14.62 -0.77
CA PHE A 50 4.58 14.33 0.64
C PHE A 50 3.34 14.52 1.52
N ALA A 51 2.65 15.66 1.42
CA ALA A 51 1.43 15.92 2.19
C ALA A 51 0.36 14.84 1.96
N ARG A 52 0.16 14.41 0.70
CA ARG A 52 -0.75 13.31 0.38
C ARG A 52 -0.29 11.96 0.96
N LEU A 53 1.01 11.71 1.01
CA LEU A 53 1.55 10.46 1.54
C LEU A 53 1.37 10.36 3.07
N VAL A 54 1.46 11.47 3.79
CA VAL A 54 1.40 11.52 5.26
C VAL A 54 0.01 11.80 5.82
N ASP A 55 -0.82 12.56 5.11
CA ASP A 55 -2.16 12.96 5.55
C ASP A 55 -3.27 12.29 4.72
N ARG A 56 -3.74 11.19 5.22
CA ARG A 56 -4.90 10.45 4.70
C ARG A 56 -5.92 10.28 5.82
N GLY A 57 -6.52 11.40 6.24
CA GLY A 57 -7.46 11.46 7.35
C GLY A 57 -8.43 10.29 7.43
N GLU A 58 -9.11 9.95 6.33
CA GLU A 58 -10.05 8.81 6.26
C GLU A 58 -9.37 7.44 6.25
N ALA A 59 -8.15 7.33 5.71
CA ALA A 59 -7.42 6.06 5.65
C ALA A 59 -6.59 5.78 6.92
N ARG A 60 -6.20 6.81 7.69
CA ARG A 60 -5.35 6.63 8.87
C ARG A 60 -5.87 5.64 9.90
N PRO A 61 -7.16 5.60 10.25
CA PRO A 61 -7.69 4.57 11.16
C PRO A 61 -7.51 3.15 10.65
N LEU A 62 -7.50 2.96 9.33
CA LEU A 62 -7.29 1.64 8.71
C LEU A 62 -5.86 1.14 8.94
N PHE A 63 -4.91 2.06 9.06
CA PHE A 63 -3.50 1.77 9.34
C PHE A 63 -3.19 1.76 10.85
N GLY A 64 -4.18 1.99 11.73
CA GLY A 64 -3.97 2.10 13.17
C GLY A 64 -3.04 3.27 13.56
N LEU A 65 -2.88 4.27 12.69
CA LEU A 65 -1.99 5.41 12.92
C LEU A 65 -2.65 6.46 13.80
N PRO A 66 -1.90 7.17 14.68
CA PRO A 66 -2.42 8.32 15.39
C PRO A 66 -2.98 9.36 14.41
N GLN A 67 -4.16 9.92 14.73
CA GLN A 67 -4.91 10.74 13.78
C GLN A 67 -4.19 12.02 13.36
N GLU A 68 -3.42 12.64 14.23
CA GLU A 68 -2.88 13.97 14.04
C GLU A 68 -1.35 14.04 14.14
N SER A 69 -0.66 12.88 14.15
CA SER A 69 0.78 12.85 14.27
C SER A 69 1.46 12.18 13.09
N PHE A 70 2.61 12.75 12.73
CA PHE A 70 3.52 12.14 11.74
C PHE A 70 4.10 10.83 12.28
N TRP A 71 4.07 9.82 11.45
CA TRP A 71 4.69 8.55 11.75
C TRP A 71 5.40 7.98 10.53
N ARG A 72 6.56 7.44 10.75
CA ARG A 72 7.32 6.62 9.80
C ARG A 72 8.07 5.53 10.55
N ARG A 73 8.56 4.54 9.84
CA ARG A 73 9.42 3.53 10.45
C ARG A 73 10.75 4.15 10.84
N SER A 74 11.24 3.84 12.04
CA SER A 74 12.51 4.35 12.55
C SER A 74 13.72 3.46 12.28
N GLY A 75 13.48 2.21 11.84
CA GLY A 75 14.52 1.22 11.56
C GLY A 75 14.24 0.45 10.28
N GLY A 76 14.97 -0.61 10.03
CA GLY A 76 14.77 -1.49 8.89
C GLY A 76 13.37 -2.10 8.83
N LEU A 77 12.97 -2.57 7.65
CA LEU A 77 11.71 -3.26 7.41
C LEU A 77 12.01 -4.73 7.10
N GLY A 78 11.83 -5.60 8.10
CA GLY A 78 11.83 -7.04 7.91
C GLY A 78 10.46 -7.50 7.43
N ILE A 79 10.41 -8.23 6.33
CA ILE A 79 9.19 -8.74 5.72
C ILE A 79 9.17 -10.27 5.86
N ALA A 80 8.01 -10.83 6.23
CA ALA A 80 7.73 -12.25 6.12
C ALA A 80 6.68 -12.46 5.01
N LEU A 81 6.91 -13.45 4.14
CA LEU A 81 6.03 -13.79 3.03
C LEU A 81 5.56 -15.23 3.16
N PHE A 82 4.26 -15.42 3.28
CA PHE A 82 3.60 -16.70 3.35
C PHE A 82 2.70 -16.91 2.13
N ALA A 83 3.00 -17.92 1.33
CA ALA A 83 2.26 -18.24 0.11
C ALA A 83 2.55 -19.69 -0.28
N GLU A 84 1.68 -20.32 -1.07
CA GLU A 84 1.94 -21.64 -1.67
C GLU A 84 3.22 -21.59 -2.54
N ASN A 85 3.41 -20.51 -3.28
CA ASN A 85 4.55 -20.28 -4.17
C ASN A 85 5.48 -19.16 -3.65
N ALA A 86 5.70 -19.07 -2.33
CA ALA A 86 6.50 -18.01 -1.70
C ALA A 86 7.89 -17.85 -2.31
N ALA A 87 8.53 -18.95 -2.73
CA ALA A 87 9.86 -18.92 -3.37
C ALA A 87 9.85 -18.18 -4.72
N GLU A 88 8.74 -18.25 -5.47
CA GLU A 88 8.58 -17.56 -6.75
C GLU A 88 8.21 -16.09 -6.56
N LEU A 89 7.43 -15.78 -5.52
CA LEU A 89 6.99 -14.41 -5.22
C LEU A 89 8.06 -13.58 -4.54
N ARG A 90 9.01 -14.21 -3.84
CA ARG A 90 10.07 -13.52 -3.11
C ARG A 90 10.88 -12.57 -3.99
N PRO A 91 11.42 -12.97 -5.17
CA PRO A 91 12.17 -12.03 -6.03
C PRO A 91 11.35 -10.82 -6.47
N MET A 92 10.05 -11.00 -6.73
CA MET A 92 9.14 -9.92 -7.09
C MET A 92 8.96 -8.93 -5.94
N LEU A 93 8.77 -9.42 -4.72
CA LEU A 93 8.67 -8.59 -3.53
C LEU A 93 9.96 -7.84 -3.22
N GLU A 94 11.11 -8.52 -3.35
CA GLU A 94 12.43 -7.90 -3.20
C GLU A 94 12.67 -6.81 -4.27
N GLY A 95 12.29 -7.07 -5.52
CA GLY A 95 12.33 -6.09 -6.61
C GLY A 95 11.43 -4.88 -6.35
N ALA A 96 10.21 -5.11 -5.87
CA ALA A 96 9.28 -4.03 -5.50
C ALA A 96 9.78 -3.18 -4.32
N ALA A 97 10.55 -3.76 -3.41
CA ALA A 97 11.08 -3.09 -2.22
C ALA A 97 12.41 -2.35 -2.46
N ALA A 98 13.22 -2.81 -3.41
CA ALA A 98 14.56 -2.31 -3.66
C ALA A 98 14.64 -0.78 -3.90
N PRO A 99 13.77 -0.15 -4.72
CA PRO A 99 13.82 1.29 -4.95
C PRO A 99 13.61 2.13 -3.68
N PHE A 100 12.82 1.60 -2.74
CA PHE A 100 12.58 2.27 -1.46
C PHE A 100 13.78 2.13 -0.52
N ALA A 101 14.41 0.96 -0.48
CA ALA A 101 15.64 0.76 0.28
C ALA A 101 16.74 1.73 -0.18
N GLU A 102 16.93 1.87 -1.49
CA GLU A 102 17.87 2.81 -2.08
C GLU A 102 17.54 4.27 -1.72
N ALA A 103 16.27 4.69 -1.87
CA ALA A 103 15.88 6.07 -1.63
C ALA A 103 15.93 6.48 -0.16
N THR A 104 15.64 5.54 0.76
CA THR A 104 15.52 5.82 2.20
C THR A 104 16.78 5.49 2.99
N GLY A 105 17.68 4.68 2.42
CA GLY A 105 18.84 4.13 3.12
C GLY A 105 18.49 3.08 4.19
N LEU A 106 17.24 2.63 4.25
CA LEU A 106 16.81 1.60 5.19
C LEU A 106 17.10 0.20 4.66
N GLU A 107 17.46 -0.71 5.54
CA GLU A 107 17.46 -2.13 5.22
C GLU A 107 16.01 -2.61 5.07
N ILE A 108 15.62 -3.03 3.85
CA ILE A 108 14.34 -3.67 3.58
C ILE A 108 14.66 -5.08 3.08
N ALA A 109 14.22 -6.10 3.83
CA ALA A 109 14.59 -7.48 3.51
C ALA A 109 13.46 -8.46 3.76
N VAL A 110 13.28 -9.42 2.85
CA VAL A 110 12.44 -10.60 3.07
C VAL A 110 13.21 -11.58 3.93
N ARG A 111 12.91 -11.62 5.23
CA ARG A 111 13.64 -12.41 6.23
C ARG A 111 13.09 -13.81 6.41
N GLU A 112 11.81 -14.00 6.16
CA GLU A 112 11.14 -15.29 6.31
C GLU A 112 10.21 -15.56 5.13
N THR A 113 10.17 -16.81 4.67
CA THR A 113 9.19 -17.29 3.71
C THR A 113 8.63 -18.63 4.20
N GLY A 114 7.35 -18.87 3.95
CA GLY A 114 6.69 -20.10 4.36
C GLY A 114 5.46 -20.43 3.51
N PRO A 115 4.89 -21.62 3.72
CA PRO A 115 3.62 -22.00 3.08
C PRO A 115 2.47 -21.13 3.53
N VAL A 116 1.34 -21.24 2.86
CA VAL A 116 0.10 -20.54 3.26
C VAL A 116 -0.22 -20.81 4.73
N VAL A 117 -0.59 -19.75 5.42
CA VAL A 117 -0.98 -19.81 6.84
C VAL A 117 -2.37 -20.41 6.94
N THR A 118 -2.59 -21.30 7.88
CA THR A 118 -3.92 -21.84 8.17
C THR A 118 -4.68 -20.95 9.15
N PRO A 119 -6.04 -20.96 9.16
CA PRO A 119 -6.85 -20.14 10.06
C PRO A 119 -6.58 -20.36 11.56
N GLU A 120 -6.08 -21.55 11.92
CA GLU A 120 -5.77 -21.89 13.32
C GLU A 120 -4.48 -21.24 13.82
N ARG A 121 -3.68 -20.69 12.90
CA ARG A 121 -2.42 -20.03 13.25
C ARG A 121 -2.68 -18.68 13.89
N ASP A 122 -2.12 -18.44 15.04
CA ASP A 122 -2.17 -17.14 15.68
C ASP A 122 -1.34 -16.11 14.88
N LEU A 123 -2.01 -15.18 14.25
CA LEU A 123 -1.39 -14.13 13.44
C LEU A 123 -0.51 -13.20 14.26
N ALA A 124 -0.79 -13.04 15.55
CA ALA A 124 0.01 -12.18 16.43
C ALA A 124 1.41 -12.75 16.68
N THR A 125 1.56 -14.07 16.62
CA THR A 125 2.83 -14.78 16.85
C THR A 125 3.52 -15.22 15.55
N LEU A 126 2.90 -14.99 14.40
CA LEU A 126 3.44 -15.36 13.09
C LEU A 126 4.64 -14.48 12.74
N ALA A 127 5.82 -15.10 12.50
CA ALA A 127 7.05 -14.38 12.15
C ALA A 127 7.35 -13.19 13.08
N PRO A 128 7.64 -13.40 14.37
CA PRO A 128 7.73 -12.34 15.38
C PRO A 128 8.81 -11.29 15.07
N GLU A 129 9.83 -11.66 14.32
CA GLU A 129 10.93 -10.78 13.92
C GLU A 129 10.60 -9.91 12.69
N ALA A 130 9.47 -10.17 12.02
CA ALA A 130 9.05 -9.39 10.87
C ALA A 130 8.14 -8.23 11.29
N GLN A 131 8.40 -7.05 10.74
CA GLN A 131 7.57 -5.87 10.94
C GLN A 131 6.39 -5.83 9.95
N LEU A 132 6.49 -6.54 8.84
CA LEU A 132 5.44 -6.69 7.85
C LEU A 132 5.27 -8.17 7.50
N VAL A 133 4.07 -8.69 7.67
CA VAL A 133 3.71 -10.05 7.27
C VAL A 133 2.76 -9.97 6.08
N ILE A 134 3.13 -10.61 4.99
CA ILE A 134 2.31 -10.70 3.79
C ILE A 134 1.87 -12.15 3.64
N ILE A 135 0.56 -12.38 3.57
CA ILE A 135 -0.04 -13.68 3.36
C ILE A 135 -0.76 -13.63 2.01
N VAL A 136 -0.32 -14.48 1.07
CA VAL A 136 -0.91 -14.59 -0.27
C VAL A 136 -1.63 -15.92 -0.37
N GLY A 137 -2.91 -15.89 -0.72
CA GLY A 137 -3.75 -17.09 -0.81
C GLY A 137 -5.02 -16.84 -1.63
N SER A 138 -5.87 -17.85 -1.75
CA SER A 138 -7.18 -17.69 -2.37
C SER A 138 -8.06 -16.77 -1.49
N ARG A 139 -9.02 -16.09 -2.11
CA ARG A 139 -9.94 -15.21 -1.37
C ARG A 139 -10.68 -15.93 -0.24
N LEU A 140 -11.01 -17.21 -0.44
CA LEU A 140 -11.70 -18.01 0.57
C LEU A 140 -10.77 -18.29 1.76
N GLU A 141 -9.57 -18.77 1.53
CA GLU A 141 -8.58 -19.01 2.59
C GLU A 141 -8.27 -17.74 3.38
N LEU A 142 -8.08 -16.63 2.67
CA LEU A 142 -7.80 -15.35 3.31
C LEU A 142 -8.98 -14.82 4.13
N ALA A 143 -10.22 -15.06 3.69
CA ALA A 143 -11.42 -14.71 4.45
C ALA A 143 -11.52 -15.53 5.76
N ASP A 144 -11.16 -16.82 5.72
CA ASP A 144 -11.12 -17.68 6.89
C ASP A 144 -10.02 -17.23 7.87
N ILE A 145 -8.82 -16.95 7.35
CA ILE A 145 -7.70 -16.39 8.13
C ILE A 145 -8.08 -15.06 8.78
N ALA A 146 -8.69 -14.16 8.01
CA ALA A 146 -9.13 -12.86 8.49
C ALA A 146 -10.17 -13.00 9.60
N THR A 147 -11.14 -13.90 9.43
CA THR A 147 -12.19 -14.18 10.43
C THR A 147 -11.58 -14.71 11.72
N ALA A 148 -10.67 -15.69 11.64
CA ALA A 148 -9.96 -16.25 12.77
C ALA A 148 -9.05 -15.21 13.46
N GLY A 149 -8.44 -14.32 12.69
CA GLY A 149 -7.61 -13.21 13.18
C GLY A 149 -8.40 -12.05 13.77
N GLY A 150 -9.74 -12.12 13.81
CA GLY A 150 -10.59 -11.10 14.41
C GLY A 150 -10.76 -9.84 13.56
N PHE A 151 -10.53 -9.89 12.25
CA PHE A 151 -10.83 -8.77 11.36
C PHE A 151 -12.32 -8.44 11.40
N ASN A 152 -12.65 -7.16 11.46
CA ASN A 152 -14.04 -6.75 11.52
C ASN A 152 -14.75 -6.89 10.17
N LYS A 153 -16.11 -6.91 10.19
CA LYS A 153 -16.92 -7.09 8.98
C LYS A 153 -16.65 -6.05 7.88
N GLY A 154 -16.29 -4.82 8.23
CA GLY A 154 -15.95 -3.78 7.26
C GLY A 154 -14.65 -4.08 6.52
N MET A 155 -13.67 -4.68 7.18
CA MET A 155 -12.44 -5.13 6.55
C MET A 155 -12.70 -6.32 5.62
N LEU A 156 -13.52 -7.29 6.05
CA LEU A 156 -13.91 -8.41 5.21
C LEU A 156 -14.67 -7.96 3.95
N ALA A 157 -15.60 -7.01 4.09
CA ALA A 157 -16.33 -6.46 2.94
C ALA A 157 -15.39 -5.77 1.94
N ARG A 158 -14.35 -5.08 2.42
CA ARG A 158 -13.31 -4.50 1.55
C ARG A 158 -12.51 -5.56 0.80
N PHE A 159 -12.20 -6.65 1.46
CA PHE A 159 -11.53 -7.80 0.85
C PHE A 159 -12.39 -8.42 -0.27
N GLU A 160 -13.70 -8.61 -0.03
CA GLU A 160 -14.65 -9.09 -1.03
C GLU A 160 -14.76 -8.16 -2.25
N LEU A 161 -14.59 -6.84 -2.06
CA LEU A 161 -14.54 -5.83 -3.12
C LEU A 161 -13.17 -5.73 -3.82
N GLY A 162 -12.24 -6.65 -3.52
CA GLY A 162 -10.89 -6.63 -4.10
C GLY A 162 -9.94 -5.63 -3.45
N THR A 163 -10.36 -4.95 -2.37
CA THR A 163 -9.44 -4.14 -1.55
C THR A 163 -8.72 -5.04 -0.54
N TRP A 164 -7.53 -4.64 -0.12
CA TRP A 164 -6.64 -5.49 0.65
C TRP A 164 -6.71 -5.15 2.14
N PRO A 165 -7.39 -5.99 2.95
CA PRO A 165 -7.43 -5.77 4.38
C PRO A 165 -6.02 -5.92 4.96
N PHE A 166 -5.71 -5.06 5.89
CA PHE A 166 -4.47 -5.09 6.67
C PHE A 166 -4.81 -4.79 8.13
N MET A 167 -3.98 -5.28 9.00
CA MET A 167 -4.06 -5.00 10.42
C MET A 167 -2.69 -4.54 10.91
N PHE A 168 -2.65 -3.43 11.63
CA PHE A 168 -1.46 -2.99 12.32
C PHE A 168 -1.63 -3.28 13.82
N ALA A 169 -0.73 -4.10 14.36
CA ALA A 169 -0.57 -4.26 15.79
C ALA A 169 0.53 -3.32 16.30
N PHE A 170 0.35 -2.76 17.47
CA PHE A 170 1.40 -2.07 18.20
C PHE A 170 2.08 -3.09 19.11
N ASP A 171 3.40 -3.11 19.10
CA ASP A 171 4.15 -3.74 20.18
C ASP A 171 4.41 -2.73 21.33
N ALA A 172 4.95 -3.23 22.43
CA ALA A 172 5.23 -2.43 23.62
C ALA A 172 6.23 -1.27 23.38
N ASP A 173 7.02 -1.37 22.31
CA ASP A 173 8.06 -0.41 21.95
C ASP A 173 7.60 0.60 20.87
N GLN A 174 6.30 0.68 20.60
CA GLN A 174 5.70 1.49 19.55
C GLN A 174 6.16 1.12 18.13
N GLN A 175 6.85 0.02 17.96
CA GLN A 175 7.12 -0.54 16.64
C GLN A 175 5.86 -1.20 16.10
N ARG A 176 5.39 -0.70 14.98
CA ARG A 176 4.16 -1.20 14.35
C ARG A 176 4.46 -2.41 13.52
N ARG A 177 3.66 -3.43 13.71
CA ARG A 177 3.62 -4.61 12.88
C ARG A 177 2.40 -4.57 11.97
N GLY A 178 2.59 -4.83 10.68
CA GLY A 178 1.52 -4.93 9.70
C GLY A 178 1.29 -6.38 9.29
N ILE A 179 0.04 -6.73 9.06
CA ILE A 179 -0.36 -7.99 8.41
C ILE A 179 -1.20 -7.60 7.19
N VAL A 180 -0.81 -8.09 6.04
CA VAL A 180 -1.46 -7.82 4.76
C VAL A 180 -1.88 -9.13 4.13
N LEU A 181 -3.14 -9.22 3.73
CA LEU A 181 -3.71 -10.35 3.02
C LEU A 181 -3.85 -9.99 1.55
N LEU A 182 -3.24 -10.77 0.65
CA LEU A 182 -3.26 -10.54 -0.79
C LEU A 182 -3.88 -11.74 -1.51
N ALA A 183 -4.88 -11.49 -2.35
CA ALA A 183 -5.48 -12.53 -3.16
C ALA A 183 -4.49 -13.00 -4.26
N ASN A 184 -4.41 -14.31 -4.47
CA ASN A 184 -3.54 -14.91 -5.48
C ASN A 184 -4.16 -14.98 -6.89
N ASP A 185 -5.44 -14.63 -7.02
CA ASP A 185 -6.18 -14.58 -8.29
C ASP A 185 -5.98 -13.27 -9.08
N GLU A 186 -5.24 -12.32 -8.49
CA GLU A 186 -4.89 -11.08 -9.17
C GLU A 186 -3.82 -11.28 -10.25
N PRO A 187 -3.88 -10.54 -11.37
CA PRO A 187 -2.84 -10.55 -12.40
C PRO A 187 -1.46 -10.21 -11.84
N LEU A 188 -0.39 -10.66 -12.51
CA LEU A 188 0.99 -10.47 -12.08
C LEU A 188 1.32 -9.00 -11.79
N ARG A 189 0.93 -8.08 -12.69
CA ARG A 189 1.14 -6.63 -12.51
C ARG A 189 0.40 -6.06 -11.30
N ALA A 190 -0.80 -6.56 -11.04
CA ALA A 190 -1.54 -6.15 -9.85
C ALA A 190 -0.86 -6.63 -8.56
N ARG A 191 -0.25 -7.81 -8.57
CA ARG A 191 0.55 -8.32 -7.44
C ARG A 191 1.81 -7.48 -7.20
N GLU A 192 2.51 -7.09 -8.25
CA GLU A 192 3.67 -6.21 -8.15
C GLU A 192 3.29 -4.85 -7.58
N ALA A 193 2.23 -4.23 -8.10
CA ALA A 193 1.67 -3.00 -7.52
C ALA A 193 1.28 -3.17 -6.05
N ALA A 194 0.79 -4.35 -5.68
CA ALA A 194 0.49 -4.71 -4.33
C ALA A 194 1.71 -4.76 -3.43
N PHE A 195 2.78 -5.36 -3.86
CA PHE A 195 4.02 -5.41 -3.10
C PHE A 195 4.65 -4.02 -2.92
N ILE A 196 4.56 -3.17 -3.95
CA ILE A 196 4.93 -1.75 -3.82
C ILE A 196 4.10 -1.08 -2.73
N LEU A 197 2.78 -1.19 -2.82
CA LEU A 197 1.86 -0.57 -1.88
C LEU A 197 2.08 -1.05 -0.45
N THR A 198 2.22 -2.37 -0.25
CA THR A 198 2.46 -2.94 1.08
C THR A 198 3.82 -2.53 1.65
N THR A 199 4.83 -2.36 0.80
CA THR A 199 6.13 -1.83 1.22
C THR A 199 5.99 -0.39 1.72
N VAL A 200 5.28 0.47 0.99
CA VAL A 200 4.99 1.85 1.42
C VAL A 200 4.25 1.86 2.76
N TRP A 201 3.27 0.99 2.96
CA TRP A 201 2.59 0.86 4.25
C TRP A 201 3.53 0.40 5.37
N GLY A 202 4.39 -0.58 5.09
CA GLY A 202 5.42 -1.04 6.03
C GLY A 202 6.37 0.08 6.46
N LEU A 203 6.64 1.03 5.58
CA LEU A 203 7.47 2.21 5.83
C LEU A 203 6.72 3.32 6.58
N GLY A 204 5.38 3.29 6.61
CA GLY A 204 4.54 4.27 7.29
C GLY A 204 3.79 5.23 6.37
N GLY A 205 3.91 5.07 5.06
CA GLY A 205 3.11 5.83 4.10
C GLY A 205 1.63 5.47 4.20
N VAL A 206 0.77 6.47 4.15
CA VAL A 206 -0.69 6.30 4.25
C VAL A 206 -1.31 6.57 2.90
N THR A 207 -1.39 5.56 2.04
CA THR A 207 -1.95 5.69 0.69
C THR A 207 -2.85 4.50 0.37
N LEU A 208 -3.86 4.72 -0.46
CA LEU A 208 -4.75 3.67 -0.95
C LEU A 208 -4.42 3.19 -2.38
N GLY A 209 -3.27 3.64 -2.91
CA GLY A 209 -2.76 3.19 -4.20
C GLY A 209 -2.67 4.28 -5.26
N PRO A 210 -3.76 4.98 -5.67
CA PRO A 210 -3.70 5.96 -6.75
C PRO A 210 -2.67 7.09 -6.54
N GLU A 211 -2.35 7.38 -5.29
CA GLU A 211 -1.38 8.41 -4.91
C GLU A 211 0.06 8.02 -5.21
N LEU A 212 0.33 6.75 -5.43
CA LEU A 212 1.64 6.29 -5.91
C LEU A 212 1.86 6.58 -7.39
N THR A 213 0.79 6.95 -8.13
CA THR A 213 0.91 7.39 -9.52
C THR A 213 1.83 8.61 -9.60
N GLY A 214 2.87 8.48 -10.41
CA GLY A 214 3.92 9.50 -10.54
C GLY A 214 5.05 9.40 -9.51
N LEU A 215 4.90 8.63 -8.42
CA LEU A 215 6.00 8.33 -7.48
C LEU A 215 6.77 7.07 -7.89
N VAL A 216 6.08 6.10 -8.47
CA VAL A 216 6.63 4.85 -8.97
C VAL A 216 6.39 4.78 -10.47
N GLY A 217 7.41 4.44 -11.21
CA GLY A 217 7.38 4.15 -12.65
C GLY A 217 7.87 2.74 -12.92
N ASP A 218 7.73 2.30 -14.16
CA ASP A 218 8.21 1.02 -14.64
C ASP A 218 9.52 1.20 -15.41
N SER A 219 10.44 0.25 -15.26
CA SER A 219 11.63 0.11 -16.10
C SER A 219 11.71 -1.31 -16.66
N GLU A 220 12.70 -1.58 -17.52
CA GLU A 220 12.95 -2.93 -18.04
C GLU A 220 13.31 -3.93 -16.92
N SER A 221 13.89 -3.44 -15.82
CA SER A 221 14.30 -4.24 -14.67
C SER A 221 13.25 -4.35 -13.55
N GLY A 222 12.07 -3.74 -13.74
CA GLY A 222 11.00 -3.72 -12.75
C GLY A 222 10.64 -2.31 -12.27
N PRO A 223 9.89 -2.19 -11.17
CA PRO A 223 9.45 -0.91 -10.66
C PRO A 223 10.62 -0.05 -10.18
N VAL A 224 10.55 1.24 -10.46
CA VAL A 224 11.55 2.24 -10.04
C VAL A 224 10.85 3.44 -9.42
N LEU A 225 11.53 4.10 -8.47
CA LEU A 225 11.07 5.41 -8.03
C LEU A 225 11.41 6.47 -9.09
N THR A 226 10.39 7.24 -9.47
CA THR A 226 10.61 8.43 -10.33
C THR A 226 11.48 9.46 -9.60
N PRO A 227 11.98 10.50 -10.27
CA PRO A 227 12.65 11.62 -9.59
C PRO A 227 11.79 12.21 -8.46
N LEU A 228 10.48 12.37 -8.70
CA LEU A 228 9.51 12.81 -7.68
C LEU A 228 9.43 11.80 -6.52
N GLY A 229 9.30 10.51 -6.82
CA GLY A 229 9.24 9.46 -5.79
C GLY A 229 10.49 9.44 -4.92
N ARG A 230 11.67 9.49 -5.50
CA ARG A 230 12.94 9.56 -4.74
C ARG A 230 12.99 10.77 -3.83
N ALA A 231 12.61 11.95 -4.33
CA ALA A 231 12.58 13.18 -3.54
C ALA A 231 11.59 13.08 -2.37
N VAL A 232 10.38 12.57 -2.63
CA VAL A 232 9.34 12.39 -1.59
C VAL A 232 9.79 11.41 -0.51
N PHE A 233 10.36 10.25 -0.87
CA PHE A 233 10.79 9.27 0.14
C PHE A 233 12.03 9.71 0.90
N ARG A 234 12.97 10.44 0.29
CA ARG A 234 14.08 11.08 1.01
C ARG A 234 13.58 12.11 2.01
N LEU A 235 12.62 12.95 1.60
CA LEU A 235 11.99 13.93 2.50
C LEU A 235 11.24 13.23 3.64
N PHE A 236 10.46 12.20 3.35
CA PHE A 236 9.70 11.42 4.33
C PHE A 236 10.60 10.82 5.41
N PHE A 237 11.83 10.44 5.06
CA PHE A 237 12.83 9.89 5.98
C PHE A 237 13.84 10.92 6.48
N HIS A 238 13.66 12.20 6.18
CA HIS A 238 14.56 13.26 6.65
C HIS A 238 14.60 13.29 8.19
N GLU A 239 15.79 13.44 8.74
CA GLU A 239 16.03 13.40 10.19
C GLU A 239 15.25 14.46 10.99
N ASP A 240 14.98 15.61 10.39
CA ASP A 240 14.24 16.71 11.03
C ASP A 240 12.71 16.43 11.14
N LEU A 241 12.18 15.47 10.41
CA LEU A 241 10.81 15.04 10.56
C LEU A 241 10.73 13.98 11.67
N LYS A 242 10.37 14.43 12.87
CA LYS A 242 10.34 13.57 14.05
C LYS A 242 9.02 12.81 14.16
N ILE A 243 9.11 11.51 14.49
CA ILE A 243 7.94 10.69 14.80
C ILE A 243 7.19 11.31 15.99
N GLY A 244 5.86 11.41 15.86
CA GLY A 244 4.99 11.98 16.88
C GLY A 244 4.77 13.48 16.77
N MET A 245 5.47 14.20 15.87
CA MET A 245 5.18 15.62 15.65
C MET A 245 3.78 15.77 14.99
N PRO A 246 3.06 16.89 15.24
CA PRO A 246 1.80 17.15 14.55
C PRO A 246 1.95 17.13 13.04
N LEU A 247 0.96 16.62 12.32
CA LEU A 247 1.02 16.51 10.86
C LEU A 247 1.22 17.87 10.17
N ALA A 248 0.53 18.89 10.66
CA ALA A 248 0.68 20.25 10.13
C ALA A 248 2.12 20.74 10.27
N ASP A 249 2.74 20.50 11.43
CA ASP A 249 4.13 20.87 11.69
C ASP A 249 5.08 20.05 10.81
N ALA A 250 4.79 18.76 10.56
CA ALA A 250 5.58 17.94 9.68
C ALA A 250 5.54 18.46 8.23
N VAL A 251 4.37 18.86 7.72
CA VAL A 251 4.24 19.45 6.38
C VAL A 251 4.95 20.81 6.31
N GLN A 252 4.78 21.67 7.30
CA GLN A 252 5.47 22.97 7.36
C GLN A 252 6.99 22.78 7.45
N ARG A 253 7.47 21.80 8.23
CA ARG A 253 8.89 21.49 8.32
C ARG A 253 9.41 20.97 7.00
N ALA A 254 8.66 20.06 6.34
CA ALA A 254 9.00 19.54 5.02
C ALA A 254 9.21 20.66 3.98
N GLU A 255 8.35 21.68 3.99
CA GLU A 255 8.47 22.86 3.12
C GLU A 255 9.82 23.56 3.31
N THR A 256 10.28 23.72 4.56
CA THR A 256 11.56 24.40 4.85
C THR A 256 12.80 23.57 4.47
N LEU A 257 12.64 22.27 4.25
CA LEU A 257 13.72 21.36 3.87
C LEU A 257 13.94 21.28 2.35
N LEU A 258 12.96 21.77 1.58
CA LEU A 258 13.06 21.80 0.14
C LEU A 258 13.86 23.01 -0.35
N PRO A 259 14.62 22.88 -1.46
CA PRO A 259 15.33 24.01 -2.05
C PRO A 259 14.33 25.08 -2.50
N GLN A 260 14.68 26.34 -2.26
CA GLN A 260 13.90 27.50 -2.69
C GLN A 260 14.24 27.90 -4.12
#